data_8ac8d97a58c9665f50c7a8c4ee045213
#
_entry.id   8ac8d97a58c9665f50c7a8c4ee045213
#
_cell.length_a   1.000
_cell.length_b   1.000
_cell.length_c   1.000
_cell.angle_alpha   90.00
_cell.angle_beta   90.00
_cell.angle_gamma   90.00
#
_symmetry.space_group_name_H-M   'P 1'
#
loop_
_entity.id
_entity.type
_entity.pdbx_description
1 polymer ?
#
loop_
_entity_poly.entity_id
_entity_poly.type
_entity_poly.pdbx_seq_one_letter_code
_entity_poly.pdbx_strand_id
1 'polypeptide(L)'
;MKLVTYSHQGAQGVGVIASDPQKVVPVAALGFSAQDMNQFIRQLDGRSPTEFTAQADAAPGLPLSDCRLLAPIPRPQQDVVCLGVNYYEHRDETLASNIKYDGQLNKTIYFSKRVNRAVDP
;
A
#
# COMPACT_ATOMS: atom_id res chain seq x y z
N MET A 1 7.12 -1.70 -10.78
CA MET A 1 5.68 -1.98 -10.61
C MET A 1 5.17 -1.39 -9.30
N LYS A 2 4.00 -0.76 -9.30
CA LYS A 2 3.31 -0.26 -8.10
C LYS A 2 1.88 -0.78 -8.12
N LEU A 3 1.36 -1.24 -6.99
CA LEU A 3 -0.03 -1.61 -6.82
C LEU A 3 -0.81 -0.37 -6.34
N VAL A 4 -1.95 -0.10 -6.94
CA VAL A 4 -2.74 1.10 -6.67
C VAL A 4 -4.21 0.78 -6.49
N THR A 5 -4.84 1.49 -5.57
CA THR A 5 -6.30 1.63 -5.53
C THR A 5 -6.63 2.98 -6.15
N TYR A 6 -7.59 3.00 -7.06
CA TYR A 6 -7.96 4.20 -7.80
C TYR A 6 -9.47 4.35 -7.91
N SER A 7 -9.92 5.55 -8.24
CA SER A 7 -11.29 5.84 -8.66
C SER A 7 -11.25 6.35 -10.10
N HIS A 8 -12.07 5.79 -10.96
CA HIS A 8 -12.29 6.21 -12.35
C HIS A 8 -13.79 6.29 -12.60
N GLN A 9 -14.27 7.44 -13.07
CA GLN A 9 -15.70 7.70 -13.31
C GLN A 9 -16.62 7.35 -12.12
N GLY A 10 -16.15 7.61 -10.89
CA GLY A 10 -16.88 7.35 -9.66
C GLY A 10 -16.82 5.90 -9.15
N ALA A 11 -16.28 4.97 -9.92
CA ALA A 11 -16.08 3.58 -9.50
C ALA A 11 -14.67 3.38 -8.92
N GLN A 12 -14.58 2.66 -7.80
CA GLN A 12 -13.29 2.25 -7.23
C GLN A 12 -12.81 0.97 -7.91
N GLY A 13 -11.51 0.92 -8.18
CA GLY A 13 -10.84 -0.24 -8.73
C GLY A 13 -9.46 -0.48 -8.11
N VAL A 14 -8.92 -1.65 -8.37
CA VAL A 14 -7.54 -2.04 -8.07
C VAL A 14 -6.78 -2.14 -9.38
N GLY A 15 -5.57 -1.62 -9.40
CA GLY A 15 -4.76 -1.56 -10.61
C GLY A 15 -3.27 -1.69 -10.35
N VAL A 16 -2.53 -1.76 -11.44
CA VAL A 16 -1.08 -1.84 -11.47
C VAL A 16 -0.54 -0.71 -12.33
N ILE A 17 0.48 -0.02 -11.84
CA ILE A 17 1.34 0.85 -12.63
C ILE A 17 2.64 0.07 -12.83
N ALA A 18 2.89 -0.36 -14.07
CA ALA A 18 4.06 -1.18 -14.42
C ALA A 18 5.21 -0.30 -14.92
N SER A 19 5.70 -0.51 -16.14
CA SER A 19 6.83 0.27 -16.70
C SER A 19 6.42 1.66 -17.15
N ASP A 20 5.22 1.82 -17.73
CA ASP A 20 4.66 3.12 -18.08
C ASP A 20 4.02 3.79 -16.85
N PRO A 21 4.62 4.88 -16.32
CA PRO A 21 4.11 5.55 -15.13
C PRO A 21 2.81 6.34 -15.37
N GLN A 22 2.40 6.53 -16.63
CA GLN A 22 1.17 7.25 -16.98
C GLN A 22 -0.01 6.33 -17.23
N LYS A 23 0.17 5.01 -17.05
CA LYS A 23 -0.85 4.00 -17.30
C LYS A 23 -1.21 3.21 -16.04
N VAL A 24 -2.50 3.15 -15.71
CA VAL A 24 -3.06 2.25 -14.68
C VAL A 24 -3.71 1.07 -15.39
N VAL A 25 -3.22 -0.13 -15.15
CA VAL A 25 -3.80 -1.36 -15.68
C VAL A 25 -4.75 -1.95 -14.64
N PRO A 26 -6.07 -1.99 -14.90
CA PRO A 26 -7.02 -2.64 -14.00
C PRO A 26 -6.66 -4.11 -13.80
N VAL A 27 -6.74 -4.62 -12.58
CA VAL A 27 -6.40 -6.04 -12.32
C VAL A 27 -7.35 -7.01 -13.04
N ALA A 28 -8.56 -6.57 -13.38
CA ALA A 28 -9.49 -7.34 -14.22
C ALA A 28 -8.92 -7.61 -15.62
N ALA A 29 -8.16 -6.67 -16.20
CA ALA A 29 -7.48 -6.85 -17.49
C ALA A 29 -6.34 -7.89 -17.42
N LEU A 30 -5.91 -8.25 -16.21
CA LEU A 30 -4.89 -9.27 -15.92
C LEU A 30 -5.51 -10.60 -15.46
N GLY A 31 -6.83 -10.75 -15.57
CA GLY A 31 -7.55 -11.98 -15.23
C GLY A 31 -7.86 -12.15 -13.73
N PHE A 32 -7.76 -11.08 -12.92
CA PHE A 32 -8.11 -11.14 -11.50
C PHE A 32 -9.53 -10.61 -11.26
N SER A 33 -10.24 -11.23 -10.31
CA SER A 33 -11.59 -10.82 -9.89
C SER A 33 -11.60 -10.10 -8.53
N ALA A 34 -10.50 -9.44 -8.18
CA ALA A 34 -10.36 -8.75 -6.90
C ALA A 34 -11.17 -7.45 -6.84
N GLN A 35 -12.01 -7.29 -5.82
CA GLN A 35 -12.80 -6.09 -5.59
C GLN A 35 -12.05 -5.03 -4.76
N ASP A 36 -11.04 -5.44 -4.00
CA ASP A 36 -10.18 -4.58 -3.20
C ASP A 36 -8.73 -5.07 -3.18
N MET A 37 -7.83 -4.23 -2.66
CA MET A 37 -6.41 -4.54 -2.59
C MET A 37 -6.10 -5.77 -1.71
N ASN A 38 -6.87 -6.00 -0.65
CA ASN A 38 -6.65 -7.16 0.21
C ASN A 38 -6.93 -8.47 -0.54
N GLN A 39 -8.00 -8.51 -1.34
CA GLN A 39 -8.31 -9.66 -2.20
C GLN A 39 -7.24 -9.84 -3.27
N PHE A 40 -6.79 -8.74 -3.88
CA PHE A 40 -5.77 -8.79 -4.92
C PHE A 40 -4.45 -9.33 -4.39
N ILE A 41 -3.97 -8.86 -3.25
CA ILE A 41 -2.74 -9.34 -2.62
C ILE A 41 -2.80 -10.86 -2.36
N ARG A 42 -3.94 -11.37 -1.89
CA ARG A 42 -4.11 -12.82 -1.70
C ARG A 42 -4.06 -13.62 -3.01
N GLN A 43 -4.55 -13.02 -4.11
CA GLN A 43 -4.53 -13.66 -5.43
C GLN A 43 -3.15 -13.59 -6.12
N LEU A 44 -2.25 -12.73 -5.62
CA LEU A 44 -0.87 -12.61 -6.12
C LEU A 44 0.07 -13.69 -5.58
N ASP A 45 -0.38 -14.50 -4.64
CA ASP A 45 0.46 -15.50 -3.96
C ASP A 45 1.20 -16.39 -4.97
N GLY A 46 2.52 -16.53 -4.79
CA GLY A 46 3.40 -17.34 -5.63
C GLY A 46 3.70 -16.78 -7.03
N ARG A 47 3.22 -15.60 -7.43
CA ARG A 47 3.53 -15.01 -8.75
C ARG A 47 4.86 -14.28 -8.76
N SER A 48 5.62 -14.47 -9.84
CA SER A 48 6.86 -13.73 -10.08
C SER A 48 6.56 -12.26 -10.38
N PRO A 49 7.17 -11.30 -9.63
CA PRO A 49 7.00 -9.88 -9.91
C PRO A 49 7.41 -9.47 -11.33
N THR A 50 8.42 -10.13 -11.92
CA THR A 50 8.91 -9.84 -13.28
C THR A 50 7.90 -10.24 -14.33
N GLU A 51 7.38 -11.48 -14.24
CA GLU A 51 6.36 -11.98 -15.17
C GLU A 51 5.08 -11.17 -15.09
N PHE A 52 4.68 -10.82 -13.87
CA PHE A 52 3.50 -10.01 -13.64
C PHE A 52 3.65 -8.58 -14.22
N THR A 53 4.83 -7.98 -14.11
CA THR A 53 5.12 -6.68 -14.73
C THR A 53 5.01 -6.76 -16.26
N ALA A 54 5.56 -7.77 -16.88
CA ALA A 54 5.47 -7.96 -18.33
C ALA A 54 4.02 -8.14 -18.81
N GLN A 55 3.20 -8.89 -18.07
CA GLN A 55 1.76 -9.01 -18.36
C GLN A 55 1.05 -7.66 -18.26
N ALA A 56 1.35 -6.86 -17.23
CA ALA A 56 0.75 -5.55 -17.04
C ALA A 56 1.17 -4.56 -18.14
N ASP A 57 2.42 -4.63 -18.62
CA ASP A 57 2.90 -3.78 -19.72
C ASP A 57 2.16 -4.06 -21.03
N ALA A 58 1.86 -5.33 -21.31
CA ALA A 58 1.14 -5.76 -22.49
C ALA A 58 -0.38 -5.55 -22.44
N ALA A 59 -0.94 -5.39 -21.25
CA ALA A 59 -2.39 -5.28 -21.06
C ALA A 59 -2.93 -3.86 -21.35
N PRO A 60 -4.20 -3.75 -21.76
CA PRO A 60 -4.86 -2.45 -21.89
C PRO A 60 -4.96 -1.76 -20.52
N GLY A 61 -4.81 -0.44 -20.50
CA GLY A 61 -4.87 0.35 -19.28
C GLY A 61 -5.62 1.67 -19.47
N LEU A 62 -5.83 2.35 -18.35
CA LEU A 62 -6.43 3.67 -18.28
C LEU A 62 -5.32 4.73 -18.19
N PRO A 63 -5.47 5.92 -18.79
CA PRO A 63 -4.57 7.02 -18.50
C PRO A 63 -4.60 7.35 -17.00
N LEU A 64 -3.43 7.54 -16.39
CA LEU A 64 -3.35 7.92 -14.97
C LEU A 64 -4.06 9.25 -14.71
N SER A 65 -4.05 10.17 -15.69
CA SER A 65 -4.76 11.46 -15.63
C SER A 65 -6.27 11.32 -15.42
N ASP A 66 -6.87 10.22 -15.85
CA ASP A 66 -8.30 9.96 -15.75
C ASP A 66 -8.66 9.21 -14.44
N CYS A 67 -7.63 8.90 -13.65
CA CYS A 67 -7.75 8.16 -12.41
C CYS A 67 -7.39 9.05 -11.22
N ARG A 68 -8.23 9.04 -10.18
CA ARG A 68 -7.84 9.57 -8.86
C ARG A 68 -7.25 8.43 -8.04
N LEU A 69 -6.01 8.56 -7.60
CA LEU A 69 -5.40 7.61 -6.67
C LEU A 69 -6.05 7.74 -5.30
N LEU A 70 -6.25 6.61 -4.67
CA LEU A 70 -6.77 6.47 -3.30
C LEU A 70 -5.69 5.85 -2.40
N ALA A 71 -5.95 5.78 -1.10
CA ALA A 71 -5.10 5.02 -0.21
C ALA A 71 -4.89 3.60 -0.76
N PRO A 72 -3.67 3.04 -0.79
CA PRO A 72 -3.40 1.72 -1.38
C PRO A 72 -4.29 0.62 -0.80
N ILE A 73 -4.49 0.65 0.51
CA ILE A 73 -5.43 -0.22 1.24
C ILE A 73 -6.39 0.69 2.02
N PRO A 74 -7.52 1.12 1.41
CA PRO A 74 -8.43 2.06 2.07
C PRO A 74 -9.01 1.54 3.38
N ARG A 75 -9.24 0.24 3.47
CA ARG A 75 -9.73 -0.43 4.68
C ARG A 75 -8.87 -1.64 4.99
N PRO A 76 -7.86 -1.50 5.86
CA PRO A 76 -7.06 -2.62 6.35
C PRO A 76 -7.95 -3.66 7.04
N GLN A 77 -7.62 -4.93 6.88
CA GLN A 77 -8.35 -6.03 7.55
C GLN A 77 -7.94 -6.21 9.00
N GLN A 78 -6.75 -5.73 9.36
CA GLN A 78 -6.16 -5.83 10.68
C GLN A 78 -5.61 -4.46 11.09
N ASP A 79 -5.39 -4.30 12.39
CA ASP A 79 -4.71 -3.13 12.93
C ASP A 79 -3.30 -3.00 12.34
N VAL A 80 -2.84 -1.76 12.22
CA VAL A 80 -1.46 -1.48 11.79
C VAL A 80 -0.53 -1.71 12.97
N VAL A 81 0.42 -2.63 12.81
CA VAL A 81 1.48 -2.84 13.79
C VAL A 81 2.58 -1.82 13.58
N CYS A 82 2.90 -1.09 14.62
CA CYS A 82 3.91 -0.05 14.62
C CYS A 82 5.09 -0.44 15.49
N LEU A 83 6.28 0.06 15.13
CA LEU A 83 7.48 0.01 15.95
C LEU A 83 7.64 1.35 16.68
N GLY A 84 7.80 1.31 18.00
CA GLY A 84 8.16 2.48 18.80
C GLY A 84 9.68 2.62 18.87
N VAL A 85 10.17 3.85 18.80
CA VAL A 85 11.57 4.24 18.98
C VAL A 85 12.54 3.28 18.27
N ASN A 86 12.49 3.26 16.94
CA ASN A 86 13.18 2.25 16.14
C ASN A 86 14.56 2.70 15.61
N TYR A 87 14.94 3.98 15.76
CA TYR A 87 16.21 4.56 15.29
C TYR A 87 16.66 5.68 16.21
N TYR A 88 17.94 6.05 16.13
CA TYR A 88 18.58 6.94 17.10
C TYR A 88 17.96 8.34 17.14
N GLU A 89 17.67 8.95 16.00
CA GLU A 89 17.05 10.27 15.93
C GLU A 89 15.68 10.28 16.62
N HIS A 90 14.86 9.25 16.41
CA HIS A 90 13.57 9.11 17.08
C HIS A 90 13.71 8.93 18.60
N ARG A 91 14.78 8.24 19.04
CA ARG A 91 15.08 8.16 20.47
C ARG A 91 15.37 9.54 21.05
N ASP A 92 16.22 10.31 20.37
CA ASP A 92 16.65 11.63 20.85
C ASP A 92 15.47 12.62 20.88
N GLU A 93 14.57 12.59 19.90
CA GLU A 93 13.31 13.33 19.92
C GLU A 93 12.40 12.92 21.08
N THR A 94 12.30 11.63 21.37
CA THR A 94 11.50 11.08 22.46
C THR A 94 12.04 11.54 23.82
N LEU A 95 13.36 11.52 24.01
CA LEU A 95 14.01 12.01 25.22
C LEU A 95 13.83 13.52 25.41
N ALA A 96 13.90 14.30 24.33
CA ALA A 96 13.68 15.75 24.35
C ALA A 96 12.22 16.12 24.69
N SER A 97 11.26 15.24 24.41
CA SER A 97 9.84 15.45 24.67
C SER A 97 9.39 15.09 26.09
N ASN A 98 10.30 14.83 27.03
CA ASN A 98 10.03 14.39 28.41
C ASN A 98 9.15 13.12 28.52
N ILE A 99 9.06 12.32 27.47
CA ILE A 99 8.41 11.01 27.52
C ILE A 99 9.32 10.07 28.32
N LYS A 100 8.77 9.44 29.35
CA LYS A 100 9.51 8.46 30.17
C LYS A 100 9.87 7.23 29.31
N TYR A 101 11.04 7.28 28.71
CA TYR A 101 11.63 6.21 27.94
C TYR A 101 13.02 5.91 28.49
N ASP A 102 13.35 4.64 28.73
CA ASP A 102 14.62 4.23 29.33
C ASP A 102 15.85 4.39 28.41
N GLY A 103 15.64 4.87 27.19
CA GLY A 103 16.71 5.12 26.22
C GLY A 103 17.33 3.87 25.59
N GLN A 104 16.82 2.67 25.93
CA GLN A 104 17.38 1.41 25.44
C GLN A 104 16.75 1.02 24.10
N LEU A 105 17.55 1.00 23.01
CA LEU A 105 17.14 0.46 21.71
C LEU A 105 17.24 -1.06 21.57
N ASN A 106 17.68 -1.74 22.64
CA ASN A 106 17.81 -3.20 22.63
C ASN A 106 16.49 -3.95 22.85
N LYS A 107 15.41 -3.23 23.12
CA LYS A 107 14.05 -3.79 23.22
C LYS A 107 13.17 -3.21 22.14
N THR A 108 12.71 -4.05 21.23
CA THR A 108 11.73 -3.64 20.23
C THR A 108 10.36 -3.47 20.89
N ILE A 109 9.83 -2.26 20.80
CA ILE A 109 8.49 -1.93 21.29
C ILE A 109 7.53 -2.04 20.13
N TYR A 110 6.55 -2.92 20.24
CA TYR A 110 5.45 -3.03 19.28
C TYR A 110 4.19 -2.41 19.89
N PHE A 111 3.46 -1.68 19.07
CA PHE A 111 2.13 -1.20 19.41
C PHE A 111 1.22 -1.24 18.19
N SER A 112 -0.09 -1.34 18.42
CA SER A 112 -1.06 -1.34 17.33
C SER A 112 -1.79 -0.01 17.25
N LYS A 113 -2.13 0.39 16.01
CA LYS A 113 -3.06 1.48 15.72
C LYS A 113 -4.29 0.90 15.04
N ARG A 114 -5.44 1.09 15.64
CA ARG A 114 -6.71 0.74 15.00
C ARG A 114 -6.96 1.69 13.84
N VAL A 115 -7.18 1.14 12.66
CA VAL A 115 -7.45 1.90 11.44
C VAL A 115 -8.77 1.47 10.85
N ASN A 116 -9.77 2.34 10.90
CA ASN A 116 -11.05 2.09 10.24
C ASN A 116 -10.96 2.37 8.73
N ARG A 117 -10.22 3.42 8.37
CA ARG A 117 -9.97 3.83 6.99
C ARG A 117 -8.65 4.59 6.90
N ALA A 118 -7.86 4.30 5.87
CA ALA A 118 -6.68 5.08 5.52
C ALA A 118 -7.08 6.36 4.77
N VAL A 119 -6.28 7.41 4.92
CA VAL A 119 -6.48 8.70 4.22
C VAL A 119 -5.94 8.57 2.81
N ASP A 120 -6.66 9.13 1.85
CA ASP A 120 -6.22 9.21 0.45
C ASP A 120 -5.06 10.21 0.30
N PRO A 121 -4.18 10.03 -0.70
CA PRO A 121 -3.07 10.95 -0.97
C PRO A 121 -3.53 12.36 -1.31
#